data_48d2c8e15ff2ec15a9b348c07dfbcf33
#
_entry.id   48d2c8e15ff2ec15a9b348c07dfbcf33
#
_cell.length_a   1.000
_cell.length_b   1.000
_cell.length_c   1.000
_cell.angle_alpha   90.00
_cell.angle_beta   90.00
_cell.angle_gamma   90.00
#
_symmetry.space_group_name_H-M   'P 1'
#
loop_
_entity.id
_entity.type
_entity.pdbx_description
1 polymer ?
#
loop_
_entity_poly.entity_id
_entity_poly.type
_entity_poly.pdbx_seq_one_letter_code
_entity_poly.pdbx_strand_id
1 'polypeptide(L)'
;MRKRRTIFDDGFQEYLTVDATIVGTPGIPMLMDLDNVQVPRDILPFTKARRCQNKRQYVHFYMHDREFSRVLTATDRYLDILKLYDGVITPDCTMLIGQSPCLQQANTYMNRAVGFYLQKHGIPVIPNIRWSDESSFDYCFLGVPKGMMVSVSTHGCITSREERRMFKTGVSAMLETIQPEIVLVHGY
;
A
#
# COMPACT_ATOMS: atom_id res chain seq x y z
N MET A 1 30.05 14.92 5.45
CA MET A 1 30.17 14.54 4.02
C MET A 1 28.83 14.76 3.37
N ARG A 2 28.70 15.71 2.40
CA ARG A 2 27.49 15.84 1.59
C ARG A 2 27.35 14.57 0.76
N LYS A 3 26.24 13.79 0.96
CA LYS A 3 25.88 12.72 0.05
C LYS A 3 25.80 13.29 -1.36
N ARG A 4 26.53 12.68 -2.30
CA ARG A 4 26.37 13.00 -3.73
C ARG A 4 24.88 12.75 -4.04
N ARG A 5 24.15 13.80 -4.44
CA ARG A 5 22.85 13.64 -5.07
C ARG A 5 23.07 12.80 -6.32
N THR A 6 22.41 11.67 -6.40
CA THR A 6 22.29 10.94 -7.67
C THR A 6 21.32 11.70 -8.57
N ILE A 7 21.45 11.56 -9.88
CA ILE A 7 20.56 12.18 -10.90
C ILE A 7 19.08 11.86 -10.65
N PHE A 8 18.81 10.87 -9.83
CA PHE A 8 17.49 10.31 -9.55
C PHE A 8 16.80 10.91 -8.32
N ASP A 9 17.44 11.87 -7.63
CA ASP A 9 16.85 12.54 -6.44
C ASP A 9 15.95 13.75 -6.80
N ASP A 10 15.52 13.86 -8.04
CA ASP A 10 14.76 15.01 -8.56
C ASP A 10 13.24 14.92 -8.33
N GLY A 11 12.83 14.31 -7.23
CA GLY A 11 11.42 14.24 -6.85
C GLY A 11 10.69 12.96 -7.32
N PHE A 12 11.38 12.04 -8.00
CA PHE A 12 10.80 10.76 -8.43
C PHE A 12 10.76 9.69 -7.33
N GLN A 13 11.26 9.99 -6.13
CA GLN A 13 11.22 9.12 -4.95
C GLN A 13 11.94 7.77 -5.13
N GLU A 14 12.93 7.68 -5.99
CA GLU A 14 13.67 6.43 -6.26
C GLU A 14 14.35 5.86 -5.03
N TYR A 15 14.65 6.69 -4.04
CA TYR A 15 15.21 6.24 -2.76
C TYR A 15 14.29 5.26 -2.01
N LEU A 16 13.00 5.24 -2.31
CA LEU A 16 12.03 4.33 -1.68
C LEU A 16 12.30 2.87 -2.07
N THR A 17 12.85 2.64 -3.25
CA THR A 17 13.00 1.30 -3.83
C THR A 17 14.45 0.85 -3.99
N VAL A 18 15.39 1.56 -3.38
CA VAL A 18 16.81 1.14 -3.37
C VAL A 18 16.90 -0.26 -2.76
N ASP A 19 17.49 -1.19 -3.50
CA ASP A 19 17.63 -2.62 -3.22
C ASP A 19 16.32 -3.44 -3.29
N ALA A 20 15.21 -2.87 -3.78
CA ALA A 20 14.01 -3.65 -4.00
C ALA A 20 14.15 -4.59 -5.20
N THR A 21 13.62 -5.79 -5.07
CA THR A 21 13.39 -6.66 -6.23
C THR A 21 12.23 -6.08 -7.04
N ILE A 22 12.44 -5.91 -8.34
CA ILE A 22 11.45 -5.33 -9.25
C ILE A 22 10.77 -6.46 -10.04
N VAL A 23 9.43 -6.45 -10.10
CA VAL A 23 8.64 -7.51 -10.73
C VAL A 23 7.64 -6.97 -11.76
N GLY A 24 7.34 -7.83 -12.73
CA GLY A 24 6.39 -7.53 -13.82
C GLY A 24 6.89 -6.48 -14.81
N THR A 25 6.18 -6.35 -15.93
CA THR A 25 6.50 -5.37 -16.97
C THR A 25 6.40 -3.92 -16.49
N PRO A 26 5.43 -3.55 -15.61
CA PRO A 26 5.37 -2.18 -15.06
C PRO A 26 6.52 -1.85 -14.10
N GLY A 27 7.30 -2.84 -13.65
CA GLY A 27 8.42 -2.57 -12.75
C GLY A 27 7.99 -2.30 -11.31
N ILE A 28 7.08 -3.10 -10.75
CA ILE A 28 6.57 -2.92 -9.38
C ILE A 28 7.56 -3.46 -8.35
N PRO A 29 7.89 -2.69 -7.28
CA PRO A 29 8.76 -3.18 -6.22
C PRO A 29 8.08 -4.32 -5.43
N MET A 30 8.84 -5.37 -5.12
CA MET A 30 8.40 -6.49 -4.29
C MET A 30 8.53 -6.12 -2.81
N LEU A 31 7.48 -6.31 -2.05
CA LEU A 31 7.51 -6.22 -0.59
C LEU A 31 8.34 -7.38 -0.01
N MET A 32 8.90 -7.16 1.16
CA MET A 32 9.59 -8.23 1.89
C MET A 32 8.58 -9.11 2.60
N ASP A 33 8.79 -10.42 2.55
CA ASP A 33 8.06 -11.38 3.36
C ASP A 33 8.70 -11.44 4.75
N LEU A 34 8.06 -10.86 5.73
CA LEU A 34 8.58 -10.72 7.09
C LEU A 34 7.63 -11.36 8.10
N ASP A 35 8.17 -12.23 8.95
CA ASP A 35 7.42 -12.94 9.99
C ASP A 35 6.93 -12.06 11.16
N ASN A 36 7.23 -10.77 11.14
CA ASN A 36 6.92 -9.86 12.26
C ASN A 36 5.56 -9.17 12.15
N VAL A 37 4.77 -9.47 11.13
CA VAL A 37 3.46 -8.85 10.91
C VAL A 37 2.39 -9.59 11.71
N GLN A 38 1.68 -8.87 12.57
CA GLN A 38 0.60 -9.42 13.39
C GLN A 38 -0.76 -8.88 12.95
N VAL A 39 -1.82 -9.66 13.20
CA VAL A 39 -3.20 -9.18 12.99
C VAL A 39 -3.44 -7.96 13.89
N PRO A 40 -3.78 -6.79 13.33
CA PRO A 40 -4.05 -5.61 14.11
C PRO A 40 -5.19 -5.82 15.11
N ARG A 41 -5.00 -5.41 16.36
CA ARG A 41 -6.10 -5.31 17.34
C ARG A 41 -6.99 -4.12 17.06
N ASP A 42 -6.39 -3.07 16.51
CA ASP A 42 -7.06 -1.82 16.17
C ASP A 42 -6.29 -1.11 15.04
N ILE A 43 -6.97 -0.26 14.31
CA ILE A 43 -6.38 0.53 13.23
C ILE A 43 -6.69 2.03 13.41
N LEU A 44 -5.76 2.88 13.04
CA LEU A 44 -5.84 4.32 13.21
C LEU A 44 -5.68 5.06 11.87
N PRO A 45 -6.55 6.01 11.53
CA PRO A 45 -6.33 6.88 10.38
C PRO A 45 -5.03 7.67 10.49
N PHE A 46 -4.24 7.70 9.41
CA PHE A 46 -2.97 8.43 9.36
C PHE A 46 -3.09 9.90 9.82
N THR A 47 -4.19 10.56 9.50
CA THR A 47 -4.44 11.96 9.92
C THR A 47 -4.43 12.16 11.44
N LYS A 48 -4.69 11.10 12.21
CA LYS A 48 -4.67 11.12 13.68
C LYS A 48 -3.34 10.66 14.28
N ALA A 49 -2.39 10.14 13.48
CA ALA A 49 -1.18 9.48 13.96
C ALA A 49 -0.31 10.41 14.84
N ARG A 50 -0.22 11.70 14.54
CA ARG A 50 0.58 12.65 15.34
C ARG A 50 0.02 12.90 16.74
N ARG A 51 -1.30 12.79 16.92
CA ARG A 51 -1.99 13.18 18.17
C ARG A 51 -2.41 11.99 19.03
N CYS A 52 -2.51 10.80 18.46
CA CYS A 52 -2.96 9.62 19.17
C CYS A 52 -1.91 9.18 20.20
N GLN A 53 -2.34 8.95 21.44
CA GLN A 53 -1.48 8.47 22.53
C GLN A 53 -1.28 6.94 22.47
N ASN A 54 -2.35 6.20 22.11
CA ASN A 54 -2.25 4.75 21.95
C ASN A 54 -1.48 4.42 20.65
N LYS A 55 -0.34 3.78 20.80
CA LYS A 55 0.52 3.36 19.68
C LYS A 55 0.37 1.87 19.34
N ARG A 56 -0.35 1.09 20.15
CA ARG A 56 -0.59 -0.35 19.93
C ARG A 56 -1.70 -0.59 18.92
N GLN A 57 -1.49 -0.10 17.69
CA GLN A 57 -2.42 -0.22 16.58
C GLN A 57 -1.67 0.00 15.25
N TYR A 58 -2.28 -0.38 14.14
CA TYR A 58 -1.73 -0.11 12.82
C TYR A 58 -2.27 1.18 12.25
N VAL A 59 -1.40 1.96 11.61
CA VAL A 59 -1.80 3.17 10.88
C VAL A 59 -2.28 2.78 9.49
N HIS A 60 -3.45 3.30 9.07
CA HIS A 60 -4.02 3.07 7.75
C HIS A 60 -4.24 4.38 6.98
N PHE A 61 -4.45 4.25 5.66
CA PHE A 61 -4.66 5.36 4.73
C PHE A 61 -5.99 5.28 3.97
N TYR A 62 -7.02 4.65 4.56
CA TYR A 62 -8.38 4.61 4.02
C TYR A 62 -9.06 5.96 4.15
N MET A 63 -8.62 6.89 3.33
CA MET A 63 -9.06 8.29 3.26
C MET A 63 -8.72 8.86 1.87
N HIS A 64 -9.15 10.09 1.58
CA HIS A 64 -8.81 10.72 0.30
C HIS A 64 -7.29 10.89 0.11
N ASP A 65 -6.76 10.59 -1.08
CA ASP A 65 -5.33 10.65 -1.41
C ASP A 65 -4.67 11.98 -1.02
N ARG A 66 -5.37 13.10 -1.16
CA ARG A 66 -4.89 14.43 -0.73
C ARG A 66 -4.51 14.52 0.75
N GLU A 67 -5.10 13.69 1.60
CA GLU A 67 -4.85 13.71 3.05
C GLU A 67 -3.53 13.03 3.42
N PHE A 68 -3.05 12.14 2.56
CA PHE A 68 -1.78 11.45 2.74
C PHE A 68 -0.75 11.66 1.61
N SER A 69 -1.04 12.49 0.62
CA SER A 69 -0.16 12.74 -0.54
C SER A 69 1.28 13.05 -0.15
N ARG A 70 1.48 13.73 0.97
CA ARG A 70 2.83 14.01 1.51
C ARG A 70 3.59 12.77 1.95
N VAL A 71 2.90 11.69 2.31
CA VAL A 71 3.56 10.41 2.60
C VAL A 71 4.14 9.82 1.32
N LEU A 72 3.48 10.00 0.19
CA LEU A 72 3.97 9.53 -1.11
C LEU A 72 5.16 10.35 -1.63
N THR A 73 5.23 11.65 -1.30
CA THR A 73 6.25 12.58 -1.83
C THR A 73 7.40 12.87 -0.87
N ALA A 74 7.31 12.47 0.39
CA ALA A 74 8.32 12.72 1.42
C ALA A 74 8.18 11.69 2.55
N THR A 75 8.20 10.41 2.20
CA THR A 75 7.98 9.27 3.12
C THR A 75 8.94 9.28 4.30
N ASP A 76 10.19 9.67 4.07
CA ASP A 76 11.25 9.78 5.08
C ASP A 76 10.86 10.65 6.28
N ARG A 77 10.09 11.71 6.05
CA ARG A 77 9.63 12.64 7.11
C ARG A 77 8.63 12.05 8.08
N TYR A 78 8.07 10.89 7.74
CA TYR A 78 7.06 10.21 8.55
C TYR A 78 7.60 8.96 9.25
N LEU A 79 8.84 8.55 9.02
CA LEU A 79 9.44 7.36 9.62
C LEU A 79 9.36 7.41 11.15
N ASP A 80 9.79 8.50 11.77
CA ASP A 80 9.87 8.59 13.23
C ASP A 80 8.50 8.45 13.90
N ILE A 81 7.45 8.99 13.27
CA ILE A 81 6.10 8.87 13.83
C ILE A 81 5.52 7.48 13.55
N LEU A 82 5.75 6.90 12.38
CA LEU A 82 5.21 5.60 12.01
C LEU A 82 5.89 4.46 12.77
N LYS A 83 7.17 4.58 13.10
CA LYS A 83 7.92 3.63 13.93
C LYS A 83 7.38 3.48 15.36
N LEU A 84 6.59 4.42 15.84
CA LEU A 84 5.98 4.32 17.16
C LEU A 84 4.81 3.34 17.21
N TYR A 85 4.24 2.97 16.07
CA TYR A 85 3.06 2.12 15.94
C TYR A 85 3.44 0.65 15.74
N ASP A 86 2.51 -0.26 16.03
CA ASP A 86 2.70 -1.70 15.82
C ASP A 86 2.94 -2.05 14.35
N GLY A 87 2.47 -1.20 13.44
CA GLY A 87 2.69 -1.35 12.00
C GLY A 87 1.88 -0.37 11.16
N VAL A 88 1.95 -0.58 9.86
CA VAL A 88 1.33 0.28 8.84
C VAL A 88 0.62 -0.57 7.80
N ILE A 89 -0.60 -0.19 7.43
CA ILE A 89 -1.26 -0.65 6.20
C ILE A 89 -0.85 0.31 5.09
N THR A 90 -0.36 -0.18 3.95
CA THR A 90 0.17 0.68 2.88
C THR A 90 -0.88 1.67 2.34
N PRO A 91 -0.45 2.79 1.73
CA PRO A 91 -1.36 3.82 1.21
C PRO A 91 -2.46 3.28 0.28
N ASP A 92 -3.70 3.71 0.50
CA ASP A 92 -4.85 3.35 -0.35
C ASP A 92 -4.91 4.28 -1.57
N CYS A 93 -3.89 4.23 -2.44
CA CYS A 93 -3.85 5.05 -3.65
C CYS A 93 -5.03 4.72 -4.56
N THR A 94 -5.78 5.75 -4.94
CA THR A 94 -7.02 5.60 -5.69
C THR A 94 -6.84 4.92 -7.04
N MET A 95 -7.67 3.92 -7.32
CA MET A 95 -7.78 3.26 -8.62
C MET A 95 -9.25 3.27 -9.06
N LEU A 96 -9.55 4.01 -10.14
CA LEU A 96 -10.91 4.17 -10.65
C LEU A 96 -11.11 3.40 -11.95
N ILE A 97 -12.31 2.86 -12.15
CA ILE A 97 -12.73 2.29 -13.42
C ILE A 97 -12.64 3.39 -14.50
N GLY A 98 -12.00 3.08 -15.63
CA GLY A 98 -11.77 4.03 -16.73
C GLY A 98 -10.62 5.02 -16.49
N GLN A 99 -9.93 4.98 -15.37
CA GLN A 99 -8.69 5.73 -15.19
C GLN A 99 -7.59 5.18 -16.10
N SER A 100 -6.70 6.07 -16.59
CA SER A 100 -5.56 5.65 -17.41
C SER A 100 -4.75 4.53 -16.75
N PRO A 101 -4.43 3.43 -17.45
CA PRO A 101 -3.61 2.34 -16.93
C PRO A 101 -2.26 2.82 -16.37
N CYS A 102 -1.64 3.82 -16.99
CA CYS A 102 -0.39 4.39 -16.50
C CYS A 102 -0.52 4.97 -15.09
N LEU A 103 -1.64 5.64 -14.78
CA LEU A 103 -1.90 6.20 -13.45
C LEU A 103 -2.21 5.09 -12.44
N GLN A 104 -2.95 4.06 -12.84
CA GLN A 104 -3.24 2.92 -11.98
C GLN A 104 -1.95 2.14 -11.64
N GLN A 105 -1.07 1.93 -12.62
CA GLN A 105 0.25 1.31 -12.41
C GLN A 105 1.12 2.16 -11.50
N ALA A 106 1.15 3.49 -11.69
CA ALA A 106 1.86 4.41 -10.82
C ALA A 106 1.35 4.36 -9.36
N ASN A 107 0.03 4.27 -9.17
CA ASN A 107 -0.59 4.14 -7.85
C ASN A 107 -0.24 2.80 -7.20
N THR A 108 -0.22 1.70 -7.96
CA THR A 108 0.26 0.40 -7.49
C THR A 108 1.74 0.46 -7.10
N TYR A 109 2.58 1.06 -7.97
CA TYR A 109 4.00 1.26 -7.69
C TYR A 109 4.22 2.04 -6.39
N MET A 110 3.56 3.19 -6.22
CA MET A 110 3.72 4.01 -5.01
C MET A 110 3.28 3.30 -3.74
N ASN A 111 2.17 2.54 -3.80
CA ASN A 111 1.74 1.72 -2.67
C ASN A 111 2.85 0.75 -2.23
N ARG A 112 3.45 0.02 -3.19
CA ARG A 112 4.52 -0.97 -2.91
C ARG A 112 5.83 -0.30 -2.53
N ALA A 113 6.21 0.80 -3.19
CA ALA A 113 7.43 1.54 -2.90
C ALA A 113 7.46 2.08 -1.46
N VAL A 114 6.36 2.71 -1.04
CA VAL A 114 6.21 3.17 0.35
C VAL A 114 6.25 1.99 1.32
N GLY A 115 5.53 0.90 1.02
CA GLY A 115 5.51 -0.30 1.85
C GLY A 115 6.91 -0.91 2.02
N PHE A 116 7.63 -1.11 0.93
CA PHE A 116 9.00 -1.62 0.94
C PHE A 116 9.95 -0.71 1.75
N TYR A 117 9.86 0.60 1.54
CA TYR A 117 10.68 1.55 2.29
C TYR A 117 10.43 1.50 3.79
N LEU A 118 9.17 1.40 4.21
CA LEU A 118 8.81 1.25 5.62
C LEU A 118 9.34 -0.06 6.20
N GLN A 119 9.21 -1.18 5.48
CA GLN A 119 9.76 -2.48 5.88
C GLN A 119 11.28 -2.43 6.03
N LYS A 120 11.99 -1.81 5.08
CA LYS A 120 13.44 -1.62 5.13
C LYS A 120 13.88 -0.83 6.37
N HIS A 121 13.00 -0.02 6.95
CA HIS A 121 13.24 0.72 8.19
C HIS A 121 12.69 0.05 9.45
N GLY A 122 12.31 -1.24 9.36
CA GLY A 122 11.89 -2.08 10.47
C GLY A 122 10.44 -1.87 10.92
N ILE A 123 9.60 -1.24 10.09
CA ILE A 123 8.16 -1.08 10.37
C ILE A 123 7.42 -2.29 9.80
N PRO A 124 6.60 -3.02 10.60
CA PRO A 124 5.72 -4.05 10.09
C PRO A 124 4.70 -3.47 9.11
N VAL A 125 4.54 -4.11 7.95
CA VAL A 125 3.69 -3.60 6.86
C VAL A 125 2.69 -4.65 6.42
N ILE A 126 1.42 -4.25 6.32
CA ILE A 126 0.35 -5.01 5.67
C ILE A 126 0.03 -4.30 4.34
N PRO A 127 0.22 -4.95 3.18
CA PRO A 127 -0.13 -4.34 1.91
C PRO A 127 -1.64 -4.15 1.78
N ASN A 128 -2.06 -2.95 1.47
CA ASN A 128 -3.40 -2.69 0.97
C ASN A 128 -3.45 -3.04 -0.51
N ILE A 129 -4.42 -3.86 -0.89
CA ILE A 129 -4.63 -4.28 -2.27
C ILE A 129 -5.81 -3.50 -2.85
N ARG A 130 -5.56 -2.82 -3.95
CA ARG A 130 -6.57 -2.04 -4.67
C ARG A 130 -6.55 -2.41 -6.14
N TRP A 131 -7.72 -2.45 -6.75
CA TRP A 131 -7.93 -2.67 -8.18
C TRP A 131 -9.02 -1.74 -8.71
N SER A 132 -9.13 -1.59 -10.01
CA SER A 132 -10.23 -0.90 -10.70
C SER A 132 -11.21 -1.89 -11.31
N ASP A 133 -10.86 -2.43 -12.45
CA ASP A 133 -11.57 -3.49 -13.16
C ASP A 133 -10.61 -4.63 -13.54
N GLU A 134 -11.09 -5.60 -14.29
CA GLU A 134 -10.32 -6.80 -14.67
C GLU A 134 -9.02 -6.47 -15.40
N SER A 135 -8.96 -5.35 -16.15
CA SER A 135 -7.74 -4.94 -16.87
C SER A 135 -6.59 -4.54 -15.92
N SER A 136 -6.91 -4.22 -14.67
CA SER A 136 -5.91 -3.89 -13.65
C SER A 136 -5.26 -5.11 -13.00
N PHE A 137 -5.83 -6.32 -13.17
CA PHE A 137 -5.35 -7.53 -12.48
C PHE A 137 -3.94 -7.95 -12.91
N ASP A 138 -3.50 -7.56 -14.10
CA ASP A 138 -2.16 -7.83 -14.61
C ASP A 138 -1.05 -7.14 -13.78
N TYR A 139 -1.39 -6.10 -13.01
CA TYR A 139 -0.40 -5.34 -12.26
C TYR A 139 -0.77 -5.04 -10.80
N CYS A 140 -2.05 -4.93 -10.44
CA CYS A 140 -2.45 -4.49 -9.11
C CYS A 140 -2.10 -5.49 -7.99
N PHE A 141 -1.87 -6.75 -8.32
CA PHE A 141 -1.45 -7.81 -7.39
C PHE A 141 0.06 -8.01 -7.34
N LEU A 142 0.82 -7.39 -8.26
CA LEU A 142 2.27 -7.49 -8.29
C LEU A 142 2.91 -6.87 -7.02
N GLY A 143 4.08 -7.37 -6.70
CA GLY A 143 4.89 -6.84 -5.60
C GLY A 143 4.40 -7.27 -4.21
N VAL A 144 3.52 -8.28 -4.12
CA VAL A 144 3.08 -8.89 -2.87
C VAL A 144 3.51 -10.35 -2.85
N PRO A 145 4.30 -10.80 -1.87
CA PRO A 145 4.63 -12.21 -1.69
C PRO A 145 3.37 -13.07 -1.50
N LYS A 146 3.39 -14.30 -2.00
CA LYS A 146 2.32 -15.27 -1.74
C LYS A 146 2.26 -15.63 -0.26
N GLY A 147 1.05 -15.84 0.25
CA GLY A 147 0.81 -16.15 1.65
C GLY A 147 0.77 -14.92 2.57
N MET A 148 1.31 -13.79 2.13
CA MET A 148 1.37 -12.58 2.96
C MET A 148 -0.03 -12.10 3.37
N MET A 149 -0.21 -11.72 4.65
CA MET A 149 -1.42 -11.02 5.12
C MET A 149 -1.62 -9.75 4.30
N VAL A 150 -2.85 -9.53 3.82
CA VAL A 150 -3.21 -8.35 3.02
C VAL A 150 -4.41 -7.62 3.61
N SER A 151 -4.61 -6.40 3.19
CA SER A 151 -5.79 -5.61 3.53
C SER A 151 -6.49 -5.11 2.28
N VAL A 152 -7.82 -5.02 2.34
CA VAL A 152 -8.67 -4.43 1.30
C VAL A 152 -9.69 -3.49 1.95
N SER A 153 -10.18 -2.52 1.20
CA SER A 153 -11.25 -1.62 1.68
C SER A 153 -12.46 -1.67 0.77
N THR A 154 -13.65 -1.72 1.35
CA THR A 154 -14.92 -1.56 0.62
C THR A 154 -15.26 -0.08 0.42
N HIS A 155 -14.53 0.84 1.05
CA HIS A 155 -14.82 2.28 0.98
C HIS A 155 -14.71 2.80 -0.45
N GLY A 156 -15.82 3.35 -0.95
CA GLY A 156 -15.92 3.84 -2.33
C GLY A 156 -15.94 2.77 -3.43
N CYS A 157 -16.11 1.48 -3.09
CA CYS A 157 -16.03 0.37 -4.04
C CYS A 157 -17.30 -0.48 -4.14
N ILE A 158 -18.34 -0.16 -3.36
CA ILE A 158 -19.57 -0.98 -3.29
C ILE A 158 -20.85 -0.17 -3.35
N THR A 159 -20.80 1.06 -3.85
CA THR A 159 -21.94 1.98 -3.92
C THR A 159 -22.93 1.53 -4.97
N SER A 160 -22.46 1.17 -6.17
CA SER A 160 -23.30 0.67 -7.26
C SER A 160 -23.30 -0.86 -7.35
N ARG A 161 -24.21 -1.42 -8.14
CA ARG A 161 -24.24 -2.87 -8.43
C ARG A 161 -23.00 -3.31 -9.20
N GLU A 162 -22.51 -2.47 -10.10
CA GLU A 162 -21.32 -2.73 -10.90
C GLU A 162 -20.05 -2.73 -10.04
N GLU A 163 -19.88 -1.72 -9.18
CA GLU A 163 -18.76 -1.67 -8.25
C GLU A 163 -18.73 -2.89 -7.34
N ARG A 164 -19.89 -3.31 -6.81
CA ARG A 164 -19.96 -4.55 -5.99
C ARG A 164 -19.55 -5.79 -6.76
N ARG A 165 -19.92 -5.89 -8.05
CA ARG A 165 -19.51 -6.98 -8.92
C ARG A 165 -17.99 -6.94 -9.11
N MET A 166 -17.44 -5.80 -9.48
CA MET A 166 -16.00 -5.62 -9.67
C MET A 166 -15.22 -5.89 -8.39
N PHE A 167 -15.72 -5.43 -7.24
CA PHE A 167 -15.09 -5.72 -5.96
C PHE A 167 -15.00 -7.23 -5.70
N LYS A 168 -16.11 -7.96 -5.88
CA LYS A 168 -16.14 -9.43 -5.71
C LYS A 168 -15.21 -10.16 -6.67
N THR A 169 -15.23 -9.77 -7.96
CA THR A 169 -14.34 -10.37 -8.98
C THR A 169 -12.87 -10.14 -8.61
N GLY A 170 -12.52 -8.92 -8.19
CA GLY A 170 -11.16 -8.60 -7.78
C GLY A 170 -10.72 -9.31 -6.49
N VAL A 171 -11.63 -9.52 -5.52
CA VAL A 171 -11.34 -10.35 -4.34
C VAL A 171 -11.02 -11.78 -4.78
N SER A 172 -11.80 -12.39 -5.67
CA SER A 172 -11.52 -13.74 -6.16
C SER A 172 -10.17 -13.82 -6.86
N ALA A 173 -9.87 -12.88 -7.77
CA ALA A 173 -8.59 -12.82 -8.48
C ALA A 173 -7.40 -12.60 -7.52
N MET A 174 -7.57 -11.76 -6.50
CA MET A 174 -6.57 -11.54 -5.46
C MET A 174 -6.28 -12.82 -4.67
N LEU A 175 -7.33 -13.54 -4.26
CA LEU A 175 -7.20 -14.80 -3.52
C LEU A 175 -6.48 -15.88 -4.34
N GLU A 176 -6.75 -15.95 -5.64
CA GLU A 176 -6.09 -16.89 -6.55
C GLU A 176 -4.62 -16.52 -6.78
N THR A 177 -4.32 -15.22 -6.92
CA THR A 177 -2.99 -14.73 -7.29
C THR A 177 -2.04 -14.66 -6.11
N ILE A 178 -2.45 -14.00 -5.02
CA ILE A 178 -1.63 -13.75 -3.82
C ILE A 178 -1.71 -14.92 -2.85
N GLN A 179 -2.85 -15.64 -2.80
CA GLN A 179 -3.10 -16.73 -1.85
C GLN A 179 -2.83 -16.32 -0.40
N PRO A 180 -3.38 -15.18 0.06
CA PRO A 180 -3.06 -14.63 1.37
C PRO A 180 -3.56 -15.55 2.48
N GLU A 181 -2.78 -15.69 3.56
CA GLU A 181 -3.21 -16.42 4.76
C GLU A 181 -4.34 -15.69 5.49
N ILE A 182 -4.30 -14.36 5.50
CA ILE A 182 -5.28 -13.50 6.18
C ILE A 182 -5.62 -12.32 5.27
N VAL A 183 -6.90 -12.02 5.17
CA VAL A 183 -7.41 -10.81 4.51
C VAL A 183 -8.11 -9.93 5.54
N LEU A 184 -7.58 -8.74 5.76
CA LEU A 184 -8.25 -7.71 6.56
C LEU A 184 -9.19 -6.91 5.67
N VAL A 185 -10.45 -6.77 6.08
CA VAL A 185 -11.44 -6.00 5.33
C VAL A 185 -11.81 -4.76 6.12
N HIS A 186 -11.53 -3.59 5.56
CA HIS A 186 -11.94 -2.30 6.13
C HIS A 186 -13.23 -1.80 5.47
N GLY A 187 -14.16 -1.33 6.28
CA GLY A 187 -15.46 -0.85 5.83
C GLY A 187 -16.58 -1.86 6.04
N TYR A 188 -17.74 -1.60 5.42
CA TYR A 188 -18.99 -2.37 5.61
C TYR A 188 -19.28 -3.27 4.41
#